data_f7c8e361167568bfbc25cc67ea4f05c4
#
_entry.id   f7c8e361167568bfbc25cc67ea4f05c4
#
_cell.length_a   1.000
_cell.length_b   1.000
_cell.length_c   1.000
_cell.angle_alpha   90.00
_cell.angle_beta   90.00
_cell.angle_gamma   90.00
#
_symmetry.space_group_name_H-M   'P 1'
#
loop_
_entity.id
_entity.type
_entity.pdbx_description
1 polymer ?
#
loop_
_entity_poly.entity_id
_entity_poly.type
_entity_poly.pdbx_seq_one_letter_code
_entity_poly.pdbx_strand_id
1 'polypeptide(L)'
;MGTPFAVYGKEHFIQPHHDYICCAAPVYNGEKELLGCLALIGPYNLAPSHSLGMITAAADGVEKELKLRIAYDKISEINSKLQFTLDSLSSSICLVNLQGHITQYNKNTCEILQVQKELLNMSIHEIFSDPDLVKDIMNPEVKISNKEVFVNSSSGTAHTVMLSAIHSPQDASDIILKFDKVQTIHKLVNRIGGFTAKYTFDSIIGNSACMESVKNIGRLAAKNDSNLLILGESGTGKDILAQAVHNGSRREDGPFIAINCAALPKGLIESELFGYETGAFTGANKSGNPGKFELADGGTLFLDEIGDMPLEVQATLLRVLQNKEIIRIGGKKPKSIDVRIIAATNSNLESAVKNKLFRSDLYYRLNVLSIKLPPLRERMEDLPLLLKYFVNLHGSDQDLSLFTPEIMSRFEQYSYPGNVRELENMVERVLIAADDAALSVHELIGTNSPEESEYRLSDPVLKETAFSAPDERLDAAPLVPRPSTVPNSPAKEYSRILTVLREEKGHIPTAAERLQMSKRTLYRKIKKYNLDLDSFRKW
;
A
#
# COMPACT_ATOMS: atom_id res chain seq x y z
N MET A 1 30.86 -35.67 50.54
CA MET A 1 32.25 -35.18 50.46
C MET A 1 32.52 -34.83 49.02
N GLY A 2 32.89 -33.60 48.75
CA GLY A 2 33.13 -33.09 47.36
C GLY A 2 34.59 -33.11 46.97
N THR A 3 35.42 -33.95 47.57
CA THR A 3 36.86 -34.01 47.32
C THR A 3 37.27 -35.43 46.91
N PRO A 4 38.35 -35.55 46.08
CA PRO A 4 38.91 -36.85 45.72
C PRO A 4 39.34 -37.60 46.99
N PHE A 5 39.06 -38.90 47.02
CA PHE A 5 39.29 -39.76 48.18
C PHE A 5 39.76 -41.15 47.77
N ALA A 6 40.61 -41.75 48.58
CA ALA A 6 41.07 -43.12 48.39
C ALA A 6 40.88 -43.95 49.68
N VAL A 7 40.51 -45.21 49.52
CA VAL A 7 40.35 -46.19 50.60
C VAL A 7 41.26 -47.40 50.30
N TYR A 8 42.09 -47.69 51.21
CA TYR A 8 43.14 -48.71 51.07
C TYR A 8 42.90 -49.95 51.90
N GLY A 9 42.80 -51.11 51.29
CA GLY A 9 42.82 -52.40 51.95
C GLY A 9 41.84 -52.48 53.14
N LYS A 10 42.36 -52.63 54.36
CA LYS A 10 41.55 -52.76 55.59
C LYS A 10 40.79 -51.53 56.04
N GLU A 11 40.90 -50.40 55.36
CA GLU A 11 40.06 -49.21 55.56
C GLU A 11 38.66 -49.41 54.99
N HIS A 12 38.47 -50.42 54.13
CA HIS A 12 37.14 -50.77 53.65
C HIS A 12 36.30 -51.38 54.77
N PHE A 13 35.06 -50.93 54.87
CA PHE A 13 34.09 -51.48 55.85
C PHE A 13 33.74 -52.91 55.58
N ILE A 14 33.70 -53.36 54.33
CA ILE A 14 33.31 -54.72 53.93
C ILE A 14 34.55 -55.56 53.73
N GLN A 15 34.67 -56.69 54.51
CA GLN A 15 35.84 -57.58 54.55
C GLN A 15 36.29 -58.10 53.15
N PRO A 16 35.41 -58.51 52.22
CA PRO A 16 35.79 -58.91 50.86
C PRO A 16 36.55 -57.83 50.05
N HIS A 17 36.48 -56.57 50.48
CA HIS A 17 37.18 -55.48 49.81
C HIS A 17 38.56 -55.12 50.39
N HIS A 18 39.00 -55.87 51.41
CA HIS A 18 40.29 -55.62 52.04
C HIS A 18 41.49 -55.90 51.13
N ASP A 19 41.32 -56.60 50.04
CA ASP A 19 42.35 -56.87 49.04
C ASP A 19 42.41 -55.82 47.93
N TYR A 20 41.55 -54.77 48.03
CA TYR A 20 41.42 -53.74 46.98
C TYR A 20 41.78 -52.36 47.51
N ILE A 21 42.15 -51.48 46.53
CA ILE A 21 42.17 -50.04 46.67
C ILE A 21 41.02 -49.46 45.81
N CYS A 22 40.32 -48.52 46.39
CA CYS A 22 39.29 -47.75 45.68
C CYS A 22 39.63 -46.25 45.73
N CYS A 23 39.93 -45.66 44.61
CA CYS A 23 40.13 -44.21 44.48
C CYS A 23 38.92 -43.64 43.74
N ALA A 24 38.32 -42.55 44.23
CA ALA A 24 37.22 -41.88 43.58
C ALA A 24 37.46 -40.37 43.55
N ALA A 25 37.11 -39.77 42.43
CA ALA A 25 37.12 -38.31 42.25
C ALA A 25 35.73 -37.85 41.78
N PRO A 26 35.17 -36.81 42.37
CA PRO A 26 33.89 -36.25 41.92
C PRO A 26 34.03 -35.60 40.54
N VAL A 27 32.95 -35.65 39.76
CA VAL A 27 32.81 -34.97 38.46
C VAL A 27 31.70 -33.97 38.59
N TYR A 28 31.96 -32.72 38.29
CA TYR A 28 31.01 -31.60 38.37
C TYR A 28 30.62 -31.09 36.98
N ASN A 29 29.43 -30.55 36.91
CA ASN A 29 29.03 -29.78 35.70
C ASN A 29 29.65 -28.36 35.72
N GLY A 30 29.35 -27.57 34.67
CA GLY A 30 29.79 -26.17 34.54
C GLY A 30 29.32 -25.26 35.69
N GLU A 31 28.22 -25.63 36.37
CA GLU A 31 27.59 -24.86 37.47
C GLU A 31 28.02 -25.37 38.86
N LYS A 32 29.03 -26.24 38.91
CA LYS A 32 29.57 -26.88 40.13
C LYS A 32 28.59 -27.83 40.83
N GLU A 33 27.60 -28.32 40.09
CA GLU A 33 26.73 -29.41 40.62
C GLU A 33 27.38 -30.77 40.40
N LEU A 34 27.28 -31.64 41.37
CA LEU A 34 27.86 -32.98 41.34
C LEU A 34 27.06 -33.86 40.36
N LEU A 35 27.67 -34.27 39.25
CA LEU A 35 27.09 -35.20 38.28
C LEU A 35 27.29 -36.67 38.67
N GLY A 36 28.39 -36.97 39.33
CA GLY A 36 28.75 -38.31 39.71
C GLY A 36 30.20 -38.39 40.23
N CYS A 37 30.71 -39.60 40.31
CA CYS A 37 32.09 -39.83 40.64
C CYS A 37 32.73 -40.81 39.65
N LEU A 38 33.98 -40.58 39.33
CA LEU A 38 34.83 -41.51 38.60
C LEU A 38 35.60 -42.34 39.63
N ALA A 39 35.51 -43.66 39.53
CA ALA A 39 36.18 -44.53 40.50
C ALA A 39 37.15 -45.50 39.78
N LEU A 40 38.30 -45.69 40.40
CA LEU A 40 39.31 -46.67 40.04
C LEU A 40 39.41 -47.71 41.16
N ILE A 41 39.22 -48.97 40.85
CA ILE A 41 39.29 -50.08 41.78
C ILE A 41 40.32 -51.07 41.25
N GLY A 42 41.23 -51.50 42.10
CA GLY A 42 42.24 -52.52 41.76
C GLY A 42 42.80 -53.27 42.99
N PRO A 43 43.56 -54.35 42.74
CA PRO A 43 44.22 -55.05 43.82
C PRO A 43 45.16 -54.19 44.64
N TYR A 44 45.09 -54.22 45.96
CA TYR A 44 45.87 -53.37 46.86
C TYR A 44 47.40 -53.52 46.66
N ASN A 45 47.90 -54.73 46.43
CA ASN A 45 49.32 -55.01 46.24
C ASN A 45 49.88 -54.58 44.86
N LEU A 46 49.00 -54.27 43.86
CA LEU A 46 49.38 -53.85 42.55
C LEU A 46 49.08 -52.34 42.27
N ALA A 47 48.48 -51.66 43.24
CA ALA A 47 48.06 -50.29 43.07
C ALA A 47 49.25 -49.28 43.05
N PRO A 48 49.43 -48.50 42.01
CA PRO A 48 50.42 -47.44 41.98
C PRO A 48 50.12 -46.35 43.01
N SER A 49 51.18 -45.82 43.66
CA SER A 49 51.06 -44.76 44.67
C SER A 49 50.40 -43.46 44.17
N HIS A 50 50.32 -43.28 42.89
CA HIS A 50 49.72 -42.11 42.22
C HIS A 50 48.30 -42.34 41.70
N SER A 51 47.64 -43.45 42.04
CA SER A 51 46.29 -43.81 41.55
C SER A 51 45.25 -42.74 41.84
N LEU A 52 45.28 -42.06 43.01
CA LEU A 52 44.37 -40.97 43.33
C LEU A 52 44.60 -39.76 42.40
N GLY A 53 45.87 -39.45 42.12
CA GLY A 53 46.21 -38.36 41.19
C GLY A 53 45.74 -38.65 39.77
N MET A 54 45.85 -39.92 39.33
CA MET A 54 45.37 -40.33 38.00
C MET A 54 43.84 -40.16 37.84
N ILE A 55 43.07 -40.64 38.83
CA ILE A 55 41.63 -40.56 38.78
C ILE A 55 41.14 -39.10 38.90
N THR A 56 41.84 -38.27 39.69
CA THR A 56 41.56 -36.83 39.78
C THR A 56 41.79 -36.16 38.43
N ALA A 57 42.93 -36.42 37.79
CA ALA A 57 43.22 -35.86 36.47
C ALA A 57 42.25 -36.33 35.39
N ALA A 58 41.79 -37.61 35.48
CA ALA A 58 40.77 -38.12 34.59
C ALA A 58 39.42 -37.43 34.81
N ALA A 59 39.01 -37.22 36.07
CA ALA A 59 37.80 -36.47 36.41
C ALA A 59 37.83 -35.02 35.90
N ASP A 60 38.94 -34.33 36.08
CA ASP A 60 39.17 -32.97 35.56
C ASP A 60 39.10 -32.95 34.01
N GLY A 61 39.62 -33.98 33.33
CA GLY A 61 39.53 -34.15 31.89
C GLY A 61 38.08 -34.27 31.41
N VAL A 62 37.30 -35.12 32.11
CA VAL A 62 35.88 -35.27 31.81
C VAL A 62 35.11 -33.95 32.01
N GLU A 63 35.38 -33.23 33.11
CA GLU A 63 34.73 -31.93 33.35
C GLU A 63 35.04 -30.92 32.27
N LYS A 64 36.30 -30.82 31.79
CA LYS A 64 36.68 -29.94 30.71
C LYS A 64 35.95 -30.29 29.40
N GLU A 65 35.90 -31.56 29.08
CA GLU A 65 35.21 -32.02 27.88
C GLU A 65 33.70 -31.71 27.93
N LEU A 66 33.05 -31.96 29.07
CA LEU A 66 31.66 -31.61 29.28
C LEU A 66 31.39 -30.09 29.12
N LYS A 67 32.26 -29.28 29.70
CA LYS A 67 32.16 -27.79 29.56
C LYS A 67 32.26 -27.35 28.10
N LEU A 68 33.24 -27.91 27.37
CA LEU A 68 33.42 -27.60 25.94
C LEU A 68 32.19 -28.03 25.12
N ARG A 69 31.64 -29.23 25.41
CA ARG A 69 30.47 -29.73 24.71
C ARG A 69 29.23 -28.89 24.96
N ILE A 70 28.98 -28.50 26.21
CA ILE A 70 27.84 -27.63 26.57
C ILE A 70 28.02 -26.23 25.89
N ALA A 71 29.23 -25.69 25.87
CA ALA A 71 29.50 -24.41 25.20
C ALA A 71 29.26 -24.53 23.70
N TYR A 72 29.71 -25.62 23.06
CA TYR A 72 29.47 -25.87 21.64
C TYR A 72 27.98 -26.00 21.31
N ASP A 73 27.24 -26.81 22.11
CA ASP A 73 25.79 -26.99 21.91
C ASP A 73 25.04 -25.65 22.05
N LYS A 74 25.45 -24.81 23.01
CA LYS A 74 24.85 -23.49 23.23
C LYS A 74 25.15 -22.52 22.06
N ILE A 75 26.36 -22.54 21.53
CA ILE A 75 26.73 -21.75 20.33
C ILE A 75 25.92 -22.24 19.12
N SER A 76 25.80 -23.54 18.92
CA SER A 76 25.03 -24.14 17.82
C SER A 76 23.54 -23.76 17.92
N GLU A 77 22.97 -23.79 19.13
CA GLU A 77 21.58 -23.36 19.37
C GLU A 77 21.38 -21.87 19.03
N ILE A 78 22.31 -21.00 19.49
CA ILE A 78 22.24 -19.56 19.19
C ILE A 78 22.35 -19.31 17.70
N ASN A 79 23.31 -19.96 17.02
CA ASN A 79 23.46 -19.83 15.57
C ASN A 79 22.21 -20.29 14.81
N SER A 80 21.60 -21.39 15.22
CA SER A 80 20.35 -21.89 14.62
C SER A 80 19.20 -20.90 14.80
N LYS A 81 19.10 -20.29 16.00
CA LYS A 81 18.08 -19.25 16.26
C LYS A 81 18.32 -17.99 15.44
N LEU A 82 19.58 -17.55 15.31
CA LEU A 82 19.93 -16.39 14.47
C LEU A 82 19.60 -16.66 13.00
N GLN A 83 19.97 -17.83 12.48
CA GLN A 83 19.64 -18.20 11.10
C GLN A 83 18.12 -18.25 10.87
N PHE A 84 17.36 -18.86 11.78
CA PHE A 84 15.90 -18.86 11.71
C PHE A 84 15.31 -17.43 11.71
N THR A 85 15.87 -16.55 12.55
CA THR A 85 15.43 -15.15 12.60
C THR A 85 15.72 -14.43 11.29
N LEU A 86 16.93 -14.60 10.73
CA LEU A 86 17.30 -14.05 9.44
C LEU A 86 16.43 -14.57 8.30
N ASP A 87 16.10 -15.86 8.30
CA ASP A 87 15.25 -16.47 7.27
C ASP A 87 13.78 -16.07 7.38
N SER A 88 13.33 -15.65 8.57
CA SER A 88 11.97 -15.14 8.79
C SER A 88 11.78 -13.69 8.32
N LEU A 89 12.86 -12.94 8.06
CA LEU A 89 12.79 -11.58 7.54
C LEU A 89 12.36 -11.59 6.08
N SER A 90 11.43 -10.71 5.72
CA SER A 90 10.99 -10.52 4.33
C SER A 90 12.03 -9.87 3.42
N SER A 91 13.02 -9.20 3.99
CA SER A 91 14.13 -8.57 3.29
C SER A 91 15.25 -9.57 3.01
N SER A 92 15.92 -9.44 1.88
CA SER A 92 17.14 -10.17 1.56
C SER A 92 18.32 -9.52 2.26
N ILE A 93 19.08 -10.30 3.03
CA ILE A 93 20.25 -9.83 3.78
C ILE A 93 21.42 -10.76 3.53
N CYS A 94 22.57 -10.15 3.24
CA CYS A 94 23.82 -10.86 3.06
C CYS A 94 24.94 -10.09 3.76
N LEU A 95 25.82 -10.81 4.48
CA LEU A 95 27.01 -10.27 5.13
C LEU A 95 28.22 -10.55 4.25
N VAL A 96 29.06 -9.53 4.13
CA VAL A 96 30.29 -9.56 3.32
C VAL A 96 31.46 -9.13 4.18
N ASN A 97 32.56 -9.88 4.15
CA ASN A 97 33.80 -9.51 4.85
C ASN A 97 34.60 -8.43 4.08
N LEU A 98 35.65 -7.92 4.69
CA LEU A 98 36.54 -6.90 4.09
C LEU A 98 37.26 -7.38 2.81
N GLN A 99 37.29 -8.68 2.55
CA GLN A 99 37.87 -9.25 1.34
C GLN A 99 36.83 -9.36 0.20
N GLY A 100 35.58 -8.95 0.47
CA GLY A 100 34.50 -9.02 -0.51
C GLY A 100 33.86 -10.40 -0.66
N HIS A 101 34.02 -11.32 0.32
CA HIS A 101 33.40 -12.64 0.28
C HIS A 101 32.18 -12.68 1.19
N ILE A 102 31.13 -13.37 0.75
CA ILE A 102 29.90 -13.56 1.51
C ILE A 102 30.16 -14.54 2.66
N THR A 103 29.91 -14.11 3.88
CA THR A 103 30.07 -14.89 5.12
C THR A 103 28.76 -15.44 5.65
N GLN A 104 27.65 -14.73 5.42
CA GLN A 104 26.31 -15.16 5.79
C GLN A 104 25.27 -14.60 4.82
N TYR A 105 24.15 -15.29 4.65
CA TYR A 105 22.99 -14.82 3.87
C TYR A 105 21.73 -15.51 4.37
N ASN A 106 20.58 -14.89 4.12
CA ASN A 106 19.29 -15.52 4.38
C ASN A 106 18.70 -16.12 3.08
N LYS A 107 17.69 -16.98 3.23
CA LYS A 107 17.03 -17.68 2.12
C LYS A 107 16.53 -16.73 1.02
N ASN A 108 15.96 -15.58 1.41
CA ASN A 108 15.45 -14.60 0.46
C ASN A 108 16.53 -14.00 -0.45
N THR A 109 17.79 -14.00 -0.02
CA THR A 109 18.92 -13.53 -0.85
C THR A 109 19.06 -14.38 -2.11
N CYS A 110 18.99 -15.71 -2.00
CA CYS A 110 19.04 -16.60 -3.15
C CYS A 110 17.88 -16.38 -4.13
N GLU A 111 16.68 -16.13 -3.59
CA GLU A 111 15.49 -15.88 -4.41
C GLU A 111 15.56 -14.54 -5.16
N ILE A 112 16.02 -13.48 -4.47
CA ILE A 112 16.13 -12.14 -5.08
C ILE A 112 17.28 -12.08 -6.08
N LEU A 113 18.42 -12.68 -5.78
CA LEU A 113 19.56 -12.72 -6.69
C LEU A 113 19.40 -13.79 -7.79
N GLN A 114 18.36 -14.64 -7.72
CA GLN A 114 18.10 -15.75 -8.65
C GLN A 114 19.33 -16.67 -8.81
N VAL A 115 20.01 -16.95 -7.69
CA VAL A 115 21.19 -17.81 -7.64
C VAL A 115 20.81 -19.17 -7.07
N GLN A 116 21.07 -20.25 -7.83
CA GLN A 116 20.81 -21.65 -7.42
C GLN A 116 22.01 -22.28 -6.69
N LYS A 117 23.15 -21.60 -6.66
CA LYS A 117 24.37 -22.07 -5.97
C LYS A 117 24.40 -21.54 -4.54
N GLU A 118 25.13 -22.22 -3.69
CA GLU A 118 25.47 -21.74 -2.36
C GLU A 118 26.28 -20.45 -2.47
N LEU A 119 25.81 -19.39 -1.81
CA LEU A 119 26.44 -18.06 -1.86
C LEU A 119 27.62 -17.95 -0.88
N LEU A 120 27.78 -18.90 0.03
CA LEU A 120 28.84 -18.87 1.05
C LEU A 120 30.21 -18.84 0.39
N ASN A 121 31.08 -17.94 0.83
CA ASN A 121 32.42 -17.68 0.26
C ASN A 121 32.46 -17.18 -1.20
N MET A 122 31.30 -16.88 -1.82
CA MET A 122 31.26 -16.26 -3.13
C MET A 122 31.74 -14.82 -3.07
N SER A 123 32.48 -14.38 -4.08
CA SER A 123 32.91 -12.98 -4.18
C SER A 123 31.78 -12.08 -4.68
N ILE A 124 31.63 -10.89 -4.09
CA ILE A 124 30.68 -9.88 -4.58
C ILE A 124 30.96 -9.43 -6.02
N HIS A 125 32.20 -9.59 -6.50
CA HIS A 125 32.56 -9.36 -7.92
C HIS A 125 31.86 -10.33 -8.89
N GLU A 126 31.42 -11.49 -8.43
CA GLU A 126 30.66 -12.44 -9.24
C GLU A 126 29.17 -12.03 -9.36
N ILE A 127 28.67 -11.31 -8.36
CA ILE A 127 27.29 -10.81 -8.31
C ILE A 127 27.16 -9.50 -9.09
N PHE A 128 28.11 -8.58 -8.92
CA PHE A 128 28.09 -7.27 -9.54
C PHE A 128 29.10 -7.18 -10.69
N SER A 129 28.60 -6.80 -11.88
CA SER A 129 29.44 -6.58 -13.05
C SER A 129 30.17 -5.24 -13.04
N ASP A 130 29.76 -4.30 -12.20
CA ASP A 130 30.32 -2.95 -12.10
C ASP A 130 31.42 -2.89 -11.04
N PRO A 131 32.72 -2.75 -11.44
CA PRO A 131 33.84 -2.66 -10.50
C PRO A 131 33.79 -1.40 -9.62
N ASP A 132 33.24 -0.29 -10.11
CA ASP A 132 33.17 0.95 -9.35
C ASP A 132 32.10 0.85 -8.26
N LEU A 133 30.98 0.16 -8.54
CA LEU A 133 29.99 -0.17 -7.51
C LEU A 133 30.59 -1.02 -6.38
N VAL A 134 31.43 -2.01 -6.72
CA VAL A 134 32.07 -2.86 -5.71
C VAL A 134 33.02 -2.05 -4.85
N LYS A 135 33.79 -1.11 -5.42
CA LYS A 135 34.63 -0.17 -4.65
C LYS A 135 33.78 0.70 -3.72
N ASP A 136 32.65 1.22 -4.22
CA ASP A 136 31.71 2.00 -3.41
C ASP A 136 31.15 1.19 -2.24
N ILE A 137 30.81 -0.10 -2.46
CA ILE A 137 30.32 -1.01 -1.40
C ILE A 137 31.38 -1.23 -0.33
N MET A 138 32.65 -1.37 -0.73
CA MET A 138 33.76 -1.63 0.19
C MET A 138 34.22 -0.37 0.94
N ASN A 139 33.80 0.82 0.52
CA ASN A 139 34.21 2.08 1.13
C ASN A 139 33.22 2.52 2.22
N PRO A 140 33.61 2.55 3.51
CA PRO A 140 32.72 2.95 4.61
C PRO A 140 32.27 4.41 4.55
N GLU A 141 32.95 5.28 3.80
CA GLU A 141 32.56 6.69 3.66
C GLU A 141 31.40 6.86 2.67
N VAL A 142 31.15 5.88 1.79
CA VAL A 142 30.11 5.92 0.76
C VAL A 142 28.83 5.31 1.31
N LYS A 143 27.80 6.12 1.47
CA LYS A 143 26.47 5.63 1.85
C LYS A 143 25.69 5.18 0.62
N ILE A 144 25.45 3.87 0.52
CA ILE A 144 24.59 3.30 -0.51
C ILE A 144 23.23 3.00 0.14
N SER A 145 22.20 3.69 -0.30
CA SER A 145 20.82 3.49 0.18
C SER A 145 19.86 3.47 -0.99
N ASN A 146 19.16 2.35 -1.18
CA ASN A 146 18.18 2.16 -2.25
C ASN A 146 18.72 2.56 -3.64
N LYS A 147 19.94 2.16 -3.97
CA LYS A 147 20.55 2.36 -5.29
C LYS A 147 20.10 1.21 -6.21
N GLU A 148 19.59 1.55 -7.36
CA GLU A 148 19.25 0.57 -8.39
C GLU A 148 20.53 0.03 -9.04
N VAL A 149 20.70 -1.30 -9.04
CA VAL A 149 21.90 -1.98 -9.51
C VAL A 149 21.56 -3.21 -10.32
N PHE A 150 22.41 -3.54 -11.29
CA PHE A 150 22.31 -4.77 -12.07
C PHE A 150 23.08 -5.88 -11.36
N VAL A 151 22.44 -7.05 -11.20
CA VAL A 151 23.04 -8.25 -10.63
C VAL A 151 23.00 -9.39 -11.64
N ASN A 152 24.04 -10.21 -11.62
CA ASN A 152 24.14 -11.38 -12.48
C ASN A 152 23.42 -12.57 -11.84
N SER A 153 22.46 -13.15 -12.56
CA SER A 153 21.85 -14.43 -12.18
C SER A 153 22.74 -15.61 -12.57
N SER A 154 22.59 -16.75 -11.90
CA SER A 154 23.26 -18.00 -12.30
C SER A 154 22.88 -18.49 -13.71
N SER A 155 21.78 -18.00 -14.27
CA SER A 155 21.38 -18.27 -15.67
C SER A 155 22.06 -17.37 -16.71
N GLY A 156 22.94 -16.44 -16.27
CA GLY A 156 23.60 -15.47 -17.14
C GLY A 156 22.72 -14.28 -17.56
N THR A 157 21.51 -14.17 -17.03
CA THR A 157 20.63 -13.02 -17.26
C THR A 157 20.87 -11.98 -16.17
N ALA A 158 21.16 -10.74 -16.56
CA ALA A 158 21.22 -9.64 -15.62
C ALA A 158 19.79 -9.15 -15.28
N HIS A 159 19.52 -8.90 -14.01
CA HIS A 159 18.27 -8.28 -13.57
C HIS A 159 18.55 -7.18 -12.55
N THR A 160 17.57 -6.32 -12.34
CA THR A 160 17.71 -5.12 -11.51
C THR A 160 17.20 -5.36 -10.10
N VAL A 161 18.00 -4.96 -9.09
CA VAL A 161 17.62 -4.97 -7.68
C VAL A 161 17.94 -3.62 -7.03
N MET A 162 17.28 -3.32 -5.93
CA MET A 162 17.63 -2.17 -5.09
C MET A 162 18.63 -2.62 -4.03
N LEU A 163 19.79 -1.97 -3.99
CA LEU A 163 20.88 -2.26 -3.05
C LEU A 163 20.96 -1.18 -1.99
N SER A 164 21.11 -1.62 -0.74
CA SER A 164 21.59 -0.77 0.37
C SER A 164 22.77 -1.46 1.06
N ALA A 165 23.83 -0.72 1.32
CA ALA A 165 25.02 -1.19 2.05
C ALA A 165 25.14 -0.47 3.38
N ILE A 166 25.33 -1.23 4.46
CA ILE A 166 25.47 -0.74 5.84
C ILE A 166 26.75 -1.31 6.42
N HIS A 167 27.65 -0.42 6.83
CA HIS A 167 28.90 -0.81 7.48
C HIS A 167 28.70 -0.87 9.00
N SER A 168 29.26 -1.89 9.65
CA SER A 168 29.19 -2.03 11.11
C SER A 168 29.94 -0.88 11.80
N PRO A 169 29.33 -0.17 12.77
CA PRO A 169 30.00 0.91 13.48
C PRO A 169 31.00 0.44 14.56
N GLN A 170 30.94 -0.82 14.99
CA GLN A 170 31.74 -1.35 16.12
C GLN A 170 32.91 -2.24 15.67
N ASP A 171 32.71 -3.02 14.61
CA ASP A 171 33.76 -3.82 13.98
C ASP A 171 33.73 -3.54 12.49
N ALA A 172 34.75 -2.89 11.96
CA ALA A 172 34.86 -2.61 10.52
C ALA A 172 35.05 -3.88 9.67
N SER A 173 34.71 -5.06 10.23
CA SER A 173 34.96 -6.35 9.61
C SER A 173 33.88 -6.81 8.65
N ASP A 174 32.64 -6.37 8.83
CA ASP A 174 31.51 -6.89 8.04
C ASP A 174 30.63 -5.78 7.46
N ILE A 175 30.20 -6.00 6.22
CA ILE A 175 29.30 -5.12 5.48
C ILE A 175 27.98 -5.87 5.31
N ILE A 176 26.86 -5.26 5.71
CA ILE A 176 25.53 -5.78 5.50
C ILE A 176 25.02 -5.25 4.15
N LEU A 177 24.78 -6.15 3.21
CA LEU A 177 24.10 -5.84 1.96
C LEU A 177 22.64 -6.25 2.06
N LYS A 178 21.75 -5.30 1.81
CA LYS A 178 20.31 -5.54 1.73
C LYS A 178 19.87 -5.40 0.29
N PHE A 179 19.16 -6.41 -0.21
CA PHE A 179 18.56 -6.40 -1.53
C PHE A 179 17.04 -6.37 -1.41
N ASP A 180 16.41 -5.48 -2.16
CA ASP A 180 14.96 -5.43 -2.30
C ASP A 180 14.59 -5.55 -3.78
N LYS A 181 13.45 -6.18 -4.08
CA LYS A 181 12.93 -6.17 -5.45
C LYS A 181 12.50 -4.75 -5.79
N VAL A 182 12.92 -4.25 -6.96
CA VAL A 182 12.54 -2.91 -7.46
C VAL A 182 11.03 -2.71 -7.39
N GLN A 183 10.27 -3.74 -7.78
CA GLN A 183 8.80 -3.76 -7.71
C GLN A 183 8.25 -3.53 -6.30
N THR A 184 8.89 -4.06 -5.26
CA THR A 184 8.42 -3.91 -3.86
C THR A 184 8.56 -2.46 -3.40
N ILE A 185 9.64 -1.79 -3.76
CA ILE A 185 9.86 -0.38 -3.41
C ILE A 185 8.91 0.51 -4.23
N HIS A 186 8.74 0.24 -5.52
CA HIS A 186 7.76 0.95 -6.35
C HIS A 186 6.34 0.80 -5.78
N LYS A 187 5.92 -0.41 -5.36
CA LYS A 187 4.64 -0.62 -4.66
C LYS A 187 4.51 0.25 -3.40
N LEU A 188 5.57 0.37 -2.61
CA LEU A 188 5.56 1.16 -1.38
C LEU A 188 5.45 2.67 -1.69
N VAL A 189 6.24 3.15 -2.65
CA VAL A 189 6.20 4.53 -3.14
C VAL A 189 4.84 4.85 -3.73
N ASN A 190 4.28 3.95 -4.55
CA ASN A 190 2.95 4.09 -5.14
C ASN A 190 1.85 4.13 -4.07
N ARG A 191 1.97 3.33 -3.01
CA ARG A 191 1.05 3.36 -1.86
C ARG A 191 1.08 4.67 -1.11
N ILE A 192 2.28 5.17 -0.80
CA ILE A 192 2.47 6.45 -0.09
C ILE A 192 2.03 7.62 -0.95
N GLY A 193 2.30 7.57 -2.27
CA GLY A 193 1.88 8.58 -3.23
C GLY A 193 0.40 8.54 -3.62
N GLY A 194 -0.36 7.53 -3.15
CA GLY A 194 -1.76 7.34 -3.53
C GLY A 194 -1.97 6.85 -4.97
N PHE A 195 -0.94 6.32 -5.62
CA PHE A 195 -0.92 5.90 -7.02
C PHE A 195 -1.27 4.42 -7.21
N THR A 196 -2.12 3.87 -6.36
CA THR A 196 -2.55 2.47 -6.42
C THR A 196 -3.99 2.34 -6.85
N ALA A 197 -4.26 1.42 -7.78
CA ALA A 197 -5.62 1.00 -8.11
C ALA A 197 -6.20 0.15 -6.98
N LYS A 198 -7.43 0.45 -6.55
CA LYS A 198 -8.09 -0.21 -5.42
C LYS A 198 -9.08 -1.29 -5.86
N TYR A 199 -9.66 -1.15 -7.06
CA TYR A 199 -10.74 -2.01 -7.54
C TYR A 199 -10.22 -3.11 -8.47
N THR A 200 -10.79 -4.30 -8.33
CA THR A 200 -10.57 -5.46 -9.19
C THR A 200 -11.83 -5.79 -9.97
N PHE A 201 -11.79 -6.77 -10.88
CA PHE A 201 -13.00 -7.22 -11.58
C PHE A 201 -14.09 -7.74 -10.63
N ASP A 202 -13.71 -8.27 -9.47
CA ASP A 202 -14.64 -8.73 -8.43
C ASP A 202 -15.32 -7.58 -7.69
N SER A 203 -14.74 -6.39 -7.75
CA SER A 203 -15.33 -5.16 -7.20
C SER A 203 -16.44 -4.60 -8.11
N ILE A 204 -16.54 -5.05 -9.36
CA ILE A 204 -17.55 -4.60 -10.32
C ILE A 204 -18.86 -5.35 -10.06
N ILE A 205 -19.83 -4.66 -9.48
CA ILE A 205 -21.12 -5.21 -9.12
C ILE A 205 -22.03 -5.23 -10.37
N GLY A 206 -22.66 -6.38 -10.60
CA GLY A 206 -23.57 -6.65 -11.70
C GLY A 206 -23.33 -8.02 -12.30
N ASN A 207 -24.43 -8.76 -12.51
CA ASN A 207 -24.44 -10.11 -13.08
C ASN A 207 -25.29 -10.16 -14.36
N SER A 208 -25.80 -9.02 -14.82
CA SER A 208 -26.51 -8.92 -16.09
C SER A 208 -25.62 -9.35 -17.27
N ALA A 209 -26.21 -9.90 -18.32
CA ALA A 209 -25.46 -10.39 -19.48
C ALA A 209 -24.57 -9.30 -20.12
N CYS A 210 -25.03 -8.05 -20.12
CA CYS A 210 -24.26 -6.92 -20.62
C CYS A 210 -23.04 -6.62 -19.73
N MET A 211 -23.16 -6.68 -18.40
CA MET A 211 -22.04 -6.48 -17.48
C MET A 211 -21.04 -7.63 -17.50
N GLU A 212 -21.50 -8.88 -17.64
CA GLU A 212 -20.59 -10.00 -17.84
C GLU A 212 -19.79 -9.88 -19.15
N SER A 213 -20.43 -9.40 -20.24
CA SER A 213 -19.71 -9.08 -21.48
C SER A 213 -18.66 -8.00 -21.26
N VAL A 214 -18.97 -6.92 -20.54
CA VAL A 214 -18.03 -5.85 -20.17
C VAL A 214 -16.85 -6.40 -19.38
N LYS A 215 -17.10 -7.21 -18.34
CA LYS A 215 -16.03 -7.84 -17.54
C LYS A 215 -15.14 -8.76 -18.39
N ASN A 216 -15.72 -9.54 -19.31
CA ASN A 216 -14.97 -10.44 -20.18
C ASN A 216 -14.08 -9.69 -21.17
N ILE A 217 -14.60 -8.63 -21.81
CA ILE A 217 -13.80 -7.76 -22.68
C ILE A 217 -12.73 -7.04 -21.86
N GLY A 218 -13.05 -6.59 -20.65
CA GLY A 218 -12.11 -5.98 -19.71
C GLY A 218 -10.96 -6.91 -19.34
N ARG A 219 -11.24 -8.18 -19.02
CA ARG A 219 -10.20 -9.21 -18.75
C ARG A 219 -9.35 -9.48 -19.98
N LEU A 220 -9.93 -9.48 -21.17
CA LEU A 220 -9.16 -9.60 -22.43
C LEU A 220 -8.27 -8.38 -22.64
N ALA A 221 -8.78 -7.17 -22.42
CA ALA A 221 -8.02 -5.94 -22.50
C ALA A 221 -6.86 -5.90 -21.48
N ALA A 222 -7.07 -6.43 -20.27
CA ALA A 222 -6.04 -6.51 -19.23
C ALA A 222 -4.82 -7.35 -19.64
N LYS A 223 -5.01 -8.41 -20.43
CA LYS A 223 -3.92 -9.28 -20.92
C LYS A 223 -3.03 -8.63 -21.98
N ASN A 224 -3.46 -7.49 -22.54
CA ASN A 224 -2.75 -6.79 -23.61
C ASN A 224 -2.34 -5.40 -23.13
N ASP A 225 -1.20 -4.89 -23.63
CA ASP A 225 -0.71 -3.53 -23.34
C ASP A 225 -1.28 -2.46 -24.29
N SER A 226 -2.26 -2.82 -25.12
CA SER A 226 -2.92 -1.87 -26.03
C SER A 226 -3.68 -0.79 -25.28
N ASN A 227 -3.81 0.37 -25.90
CA ASN A 227 -4.65 1.45 -25.39
C ASN A 227 -6.10 1.00 -25.33
N LEU A 228 -6.81 1.44 -24.30
CA LEU A 228 -8.22 1.11 -24.07
C LEU A 228 -9.04 2.39 -24.00
N LEU A 229 -10.14 2.43 -24.73
CA LEU A 229 -11.13 3.48 -24.66
C LEU A 229 -12.40 2.98 -23.97
N ILE A 230 -12.78 3.62 -22.87
CA ILE A 230 -13.98 3.29 -22.10
C ILE A 230 -15.04 4.34 -22.39
N LEU A 231 -16.15 3.93 -23.00
CA LEU A 231 -17.27 4.78 -23.34
C LEU A 231 -18.42 4.50 -22.37
N GLY A 232 -19.09 5.54 -21.91
CA GLY A 232 -20.28 5.38 -21.06
C GLY A 232 -20.68 6.68 -20.40
N GLU A 233 -21.94 6.77 -20.01
CA GLU A 233 -22.50 7.93 -19.33
C GLU A 233 -21.79 8.22 -18.01
N SER A 234 -21.96 9.45 -17.49
CA SER A 234 -21.41 9.80 -16.17
C SER A 234 -22.04 8.89 -15.09
N GLY A 235 -21.23 8.47 -14.11
CA GLY A 235 -21.69 7.64 -13.01
C GLY A 235 -21.91 6.16 -13.33
N THR A 236 -21.50 5.65 -14.51
CA THR A 236 -21.60 4.22 -14.84
C THR A 236 -20.51 3.34 -14.25
N GLY A 237 -19.41 3.92 -13.70
CA GLY A 237 -18.27 3.22 -13.10
C GLY A 237 -17.09 3.02 -14.05
N LYS A 238 -16.84 3.97 -14.98
CA LYS A 238 -15.70 3.93 -15.91
C LYS A 238 -14.36 3.85 -15.19
N ASP A 239 -14.21 4.56 -14.09
CA ASP A 239 -13.04 4.59 -13.22
C ASP A 239 -12.78 3.24 -12.52
N ILE A 240 -13.84 2.59 -12.03
CA ILE A 240 -13.76 1.25 -11.42
C ILE A 240 -13.28 0.22 -12.45
N LEU A 241 -13.85 0.26 -13.68
CA LEU A 241 -13.41 -0.62 -14.75
C LEU A 241 -11.95 -0.37 -15.16
N ALA A 242 -11.52 0.90 -15.25
CA ALA A 242 -10.13 1.23 -15.57
C ALA A 242 -9.15 0.68 -14.54
N GLN A 243 -9.47 0.81 -13.25
CA GLN A 243 -8.68 0.24 -12.16
C GLN A 243 -8.67 -1.29 -12.19
N ALA A 244 -9.82 -1.93 -12.46
CA ALA A 244 -9.92 -3.38 -12.58
C ALA A 244 -9.07 -3.92 -13.74
N VAL A 245 -9.06 -3.22 -14.88
CA VAL A 245 -8.20 -3.57 -16.02
C VAL A 245 -6.72 -3.43 -15.69
N HIS A 246 -6.33 -2.39 -14.96
CA HIS A 246 -4.95 -2.23 -14.49
C HIS A 246 -4.55 -3.37 -13.54
N ASN A 247 -5.35 -3.64 -12.50
CA ASN A 247 -5.07 -4.69 -11.51
C ASN A 247 -5.10 -6.11 -12.09
N GLY A 248 -5.76 -6.32 -13.23
CA GLY A 248 -5.73 -7.59 -13.96
C GLY A 248 -4.63 -7.67 -15.03
N SER A 249 -3.76 -6.67 -15.16
CA SER A 249 -2.74 -6.57 -16.21
C SER A 249 -1.36 -6.98 -15.70
N ARG A 250 -0.40 -7.09 -16.64
CA ARG A 250 1.02 -7.30 -16.30
C ARG A 250 1.65 -6.11 -15.57
N ARG A 251 0.92 -4.97 -15.49
CA ARG A 251 1.36 -3.72 -14.85
C ARG A 251 0.70 -3.49 -13.49
N GLU A 252 0.10 -4.53 -12.90
CA GLU A 252 -0.62 -4.46 -11.61
C GLU A 252 0.25 -3.92 -10.46
N ASP A 253 1.55 -4.13 -10.55
CA ASP A 253 2.55 -3.64 -9.59
C ASP A 253 3.03 -2.22 -9.86
N GLY A 254 2.75 -1.70 -11.06
CA GLY A 254 3.11 -0.35 -11.49
C GLY A 254 2.17 0.72 -10.94
N PRO A 255 2.51 2.00 -11.14
CA PRO A 255 1.64 3.11 -10.73
C PRO A 255 0.36 3.15 -11.57
N PHE A 256 -0.77 3.43 -10.89
CA PHE A 256 -2.03 3.81 -11.54
C PHE A 256 -2.26 5.30 -11.30
N ILE A 257 -2.05 6.12 -12.31
CA ILE A 257 -2.23 7.57 -12.23
C ILE A 257 -3.53 7.93 -12.93
N ALA A 258 -4.44 8.56 -12.21
CA ALA A 258 -5.70 9.05 -12.76
C ALA A 258 -5.68 10.57 -12.87
N ILE A 259 -6.15 11.10 -13.98
CA ILE A 259 -6.35 12.52 -14.21
C ILE A 259 -7.70 12.73 -14.90
N ASN A 260 -8.48 13.66 -14.37
CA ASN A 260 -9.72 14.08 -14.99
C ASN A 260 -9.46 15.34 -15.83
N CYS A 261 -9.62 15.22 -17.15
CA CYS A 261 -9.33 16.31 -18.09
C CYS A 261 -10.30 17.48 -17.98
N ALA A 262 -11.55 17.24 -17.54
CA ALA A 262 -12.56 18.27 -17.34
C ALA A 262 -12.34 19.08 -16.04
N ALA A 263 -11.71 18.48 -15.02
CA ALA A 263 -11.54 19.11 -13.71
C ALA A 263 -10.41 20.15 -13.66
N LEU A 264 -9.52 20.15 -14.66
CA LEU A 264 -8.37 21.04 -14.69
C LEU A 264 -8.62 22.25 -15.60
N PRO A 265 -8.18 23.46 -15.19
CA PRO A 265 -8.17 24.60 -16.08
C PRO A 265 -7.36 24.29 -17.35
N LYS A 266 -7.86 24.71 -18.53
CA LYS A 266 -7.23 24.40 -19.83
C LYS A 266 -5.76 24.76 -19.92
N GLY A 267 -5.31 25.82 -19.24
CA GLY A 267 -3.89 26.24 -19.21
C GLY A 267 -3.00 25.40 -18.28
N LEU A 268 -3.57 24.58 -17.38
CA LEU A 268 -2.79 23.77 -16.44
C LEU A 268 -2.70 22.30 -16.85
N ILE A 269 -3.63 21.81 -17.68
CA ILE A 269 -3.67 20.39 -18.06
C ILE A 269 -2.38 19.94 -18.74
N GLU A 270 -1.76 20.79 -19.57
CA GLU A 270 -0.51 20.47 -20.25
C GLU A 270 0.65 20.34 -19.26
N SER A 271 0.77 21.28 -18.32
CA SER A 271 1.81 21.24 -17.27
C SER A 271 1.64 20.09 -16.30
N GLU A 272 0.41 19.69 -15.98
CA GLU A 272 0.14 18.52 -15.15
C GLU A 272 0.49 17.21 -15.88
N LEU A 273 0.13 17.09 -17.15
CA LEU A 273 0.40 15.86 -17.92
C LEU A 273 1.89 15.67 -18.21
N PHE A 274 2.55 16.69 -18.74
CA PHE A 274 3.92 16.56 -19.28
C PHE A 274 5.01 17.11 -18.36
N GLY A 275 4.63 17.84 -17.28
CA GLY A 275 5.59 18.48 -16.38
C GLY A 275 6.23 19.74 -16.97
N TYR A 276 7.03 20.41 -16.15
CA TYR A 276 7.72 21.63 -16.57
C TYR A 276 9.12 21.74 -15.95
N GLU A 277 10.02 22.41 -16.67
CA GLU A 277 11.35 22.74 -16.18
C GLU A 277 11.34 24.05 -15.38
N THR A 278 12.41 24.27 -14.64
CA THR A 278 12.64 25.51 -13.88
C THR A 278 12.48 26.73 -14.77
N GLY A 279 11.59 27.68 -14.39
CA GLY A 279 11.39 28.92 -15.12
C GLY A 279 10.55 28.81 -16.39
N ALA A 280 9.83 27.73 -16.61
CA ALA A 280 8.98 27.51 -17.79
C ALA A 280 7.87 28.57 -17.95
N PHE A 281 7.35 29.10 -16.85
CA PHE A 281 6.35 30.18 -16.81
C PHE A 281 6.42 30.94 -15.48
N THR A 282 5.75 32.10 -15.42
CA THR A 282 5.66 32.93 -14.21
C THR A 282 4.89 32.19 -13.11
N GLY A 283 5.55 31.88 -12.00
CA GLY A 283 4.99 31.07 -10.89
C GLY A 283 5.42 29.60 -10.88
N ALA A 284 6.25 29.16 -11.84
CA ALA A 284 6.82 27.82 -11.82
C ALA A 284 7.74 27.60 -10.60
N ASN A 285 7.68 26.41 -9.99
CA ASN A 285 8.58 26.03 -8.91
C ASN A 285 10.04 26.10 -9.35
N LYS A 286 10.92 26.53 -8.43
CA LYS A 286 12.37 26.64 -8.68
C LYS A 286 13.06 25.30 -8.98
N SER A 287 12.42 24.17 -8.70
CA SER A 287 12.92 22.82 -8.99
C SER A 287 12.27 22.14 -10.20
N GLY A 288 11.34 22.84 -10.91
CA GLY A 288 10.48 22.19 -11.89
C GLY A 288 9.45 21.25 -11.23
N ASN A 289 8.67 20.55 -12.04
CA ASN A 289 7.74 19.52 -11.55
C ASN A 289 7.61 18.38 -12.57
N PRO A 290 7.72 17.10 -12.16
CA PRO A 290 7.48 15.99 -13.06
C PRO A 290 6.00 15.91 -13.46
N GLY A 291 5.74 15.54 -14.72
CA GLY A 291 4.38 15.35 -15.21
C GLY A 291 3.78 13.99 -14.81
N LYS A 292 2.45 13.87 -14.97
CA LYS A 292 1.73 12.61 -14.70
C LYS A 292 2.23 11.46 -15.58
N PHE A 293 2.69 11.73 -16.78
CA PHE A 293 3.33 10.72 -17.63
C PHE A 293 4.61 10.16 -17.00
N GLU A 294 5.44 11.01 -16.40
CA GLU A 294 6.65 10.54 -15.71
C GLU A 294 6.32 9.73 -14.46
N LEU A 295 5.29 10.14 -13.72
CA LEU A 295 4.83 9.44 -12.52
C LEU A 295 4.16 8.10 -12.85
N ALA A 296 3.61 7.95 -14.08
CA ALA A 296 2.96 6.73 -14.54
C ALA A 296 3.93 5.74 -15.21
N ASP A 297 5.23 6.06 -15.28
CA ASP A 297 6.23 5.23 -15.95
C ASP A 297 6.27 3.80 -15.36
N GLY A 298 6.29 2.80 -16.23
CA GLY A 298 6.15 1.38 -15.87
C GLY A 298 4.73 0.94 -15.49
N GLY A 299 3.73 1.85 -15.50
CA GLY A 299 2.37 1.62 -15.08
C GLY A 299 1.30 2.01 -16.09
N THR A 300 0.22 2.59 -15.58
CA THR A 300 -0.97 2.99 -16.37
C THR A 300 -1.37 4.43 -16.04
N LEU A 301 -1.60 5.22 -17.08
CA LEU A 301 -2.21 6.56 -16.99
C LEU A 301 -3.67 6.45 -17.42
N PHE A 302 -4.57 6.78 -16.53
CA PHE A 302 -6.01 6.86 -16.77
C PHE A 302 -6.41 8.30 -17.04
N LEU A 303 -6.92 8.55 -18.26
CA LEU A 303 -7.39 9.86 -18.72
C LEU A 303 -8.92 9.86 -18.70
N ASP A 304 -9.52 10.41 -17.66
CA ASP A 304 -10.97 10.54 -17.57
C ASP A 304 -11.44 11.80 -18.29
N GLU A 305 -12.62 11.73 -18.90
CA GLU A 305 -13.27 12.74 -19.74
C GLU A 305 -12.30 13.30 -20.82
N ILE A 306 -11.68 12.38 -21.57
CA ILE A 306 -10.70 12.71 -22.63
C ILE A 306 -11.31 13.63 -23.72
N GLY A 307 -12.65 13.59 -23.90
CA GLY A 307 -13.37 14.44 -24.85
C GLY A 307 -13.25 15.94 -24.58
N ASP A 308 -12.97 16.33 -23.32
CA ASP A 308 -12.84 17.72 -22.89
C ASP A 308 -11.40 18.26 -22.99
N MET A 309 -10.47 17.43 -23.48
CA MET A 309 -9.06 17.82 -23.63
C MET A 309 -8.90 18.88 -24.73
N PRO A 310 -8.16 20.00 -24.48
CA PRO A 310 -7.87 21.03 -25.49
C PRO A 310 -7.12 20.47 -26.71
N LEU A 311 -7.40 20.98 -27.90
CA LEU A 311 -6.80 20.52 -29.16
C LEU A 311 -5.25 20.59 -29.17
N GLU A 312 -4.68 21.59 -28.51
CA GLU A 312 -3.23 21.77 -28.37
C GLU A 312 -2.61 20.60 -27.57
N VAL A 313 -3.25 20.23 -26.47
CA VAL A 313 -2.83 19.11 -25.61
C VAL A 313 -3.04 17.76 -26.31
N GLN A 314 -4.12 17.63 -27.11
CA GLN A 314 -4.34 16.44 -27.94
C GLN A 314 -3.18 16.21 -28.93
N ALA A 315 -2.60 17.27 -29.50
CA ALA A 315 -1.46 17.15 -30.42
C ALA A 315 -0.19 16.66 -29.69
N THR A 316 0.07 17.18 -28.49
CA THR A 316 1.20 16.74 -27.65
C THR A 316 1.01 15.30 -27.19
N LEU A 317 -0.22 14.94 -26.75
CA LEU A 317 -0.55 13.57 -26.37
C LEU A 317 -0.32 12.58 -27.51
N LEU A 318 -0.73 12.91 -28.73
CA LEU A 318 -0.50 12.06 -29.90
C LEU A 318 0.99 11.79 -30.12
N ARG A 319 1.86 12.80 -29.99
CA ARG A 319 3.32 12.64 -30.12
C ARG A 319 3.86 11.68 -29.05
N VAL A 320 3.40 11.81 -27.81
CA VAL A 320 3.80 10.90 -26.71
C VAL A 320 3.37 9.47 -27.01
N LEU A 321 2.14 9.25 -27.49
CA LEU A 321 1.64 7.92 -27.86
C LEU A 321 2.38 7.29 -29.05
N GLN A 322 2.94 8.10 -29.94
CA GLN A 322 3.71 7.62 -31.11
C GLN A 322 5.16 7.29 -30.77
N ASN A 323 5.82 8.22 -30.06
CA ASN A 323 7.26 8.17 -29.84
C ASN A 323 7.64 7.49 -28.50
N LYS A 324 6.70 7.34 -27.58
CA LYS A 324 6.94 6.91 -26.18
C LYS A 324 7.97 7.80 -25.47
N GLU A 325 7.98 9.08 -25.79
CA GLU A 325 8.86 10.09 -25.20
C GLU A 325 8.07 11.32 -24.82
N ILE A 326 8.47 11.96 -23.72
CA ILE A 326 7.94 13.24 -23.26
C ILE A 326 9.05 14.28 -23.23
N ILE A 327 8.65 15.54 -23.43
CA ILE A 327 9.49 16.70 -23.22
C ILE A 327 8.75 17.61 -22.25
N ARG A 328 9.38 17.97 -21.14
CA ARG A 328 8.81 18.92 -20.19
C ARG A 328 8.65 20.30 -20.81
N ILE A 329 7.62 21.03 -20.39
CA ILE A 329 7.39 22.41 -20.85
C ILE A 329 8.62 23.25 -20.51
N GLY A 330 9.15 23.98 -21.50
CA GLY A 330 10.40 24.74 -21.37
C GLY A 330 11.67 23.90 -21.46
N GLY A 331 11.56 22.57 -21.47
CA GLY A 331 12.69 21.63 -21.63
C GLY A 331 13.04 21.35 -23.09
N LYS A 332 14.24 20.79 -23.31
CA LYS A 332 14.73 20.39 -24.65
C LYS A 332 15.10 18.90 -24.74
N LYS A 333 15.21 18.21 -23.60
CA LYS A 333 15.64 16.81 -23.55
C LYS A 333 14.43 15.89 -23.57
N PRO A 334 14.29 14.99 -24.56
CA PRO A 334 13.28 13.96 -24.53
C PRO A 334 13.61 12.95 -23.44
N LYS A 335 12.59 12.45 -22.77
CA LYS A 335 12.66 11.38 -21.79
C LYS A 335 11.79 10.24 -22.27
N SER A 336 12.36 9.05 -22.43
CA SER A 336 11.61 7.85 -22.76
C SER A 336 10.74 7.41 -21.60
N ILE A 337 9.53 6.92 -21.91
CA ILE A 337 8.54 6.44 -20.95
C ILE A 337 7.86 5.19 -21.48
N ASP A 338 7.51 4.28 -20.58
CA ASP A 338 6.70 3.09 -20.86
C ASP A 338 5.39 3.12 -20.09
N VAL A 339 4.39 3.83 -20.64
CA VAL A 339 3.09 4.04 -20.00
C VAL A 339 1.99 3.44 -20.86
N ARG A 340 1.11 2.65 -20.24
CA ARG A 340 -0.15 2.20 -20.82
C ARG A 340 -1.22 3.27 -20.64
N ILE A 341 -2.02 3.54 -21.70
CA ILE A 341 -3.11 4.52 -21.63
C ILE A 341 -4.46 3.82 -21.58
N ILE A 342 -5.27 4.22 -20.61
CA ILE A 342 -6.71 3.94 -20.54
C ILE A 342 -7.40 5.31 -20.58
N ALA A 343 -8.23 5.55 -21.60
CA ALA A 343 -9.00 6.78 -21.75
C ALA A 343 -10.48 6.50 -21.51
N ALA A 344 -11.18 7.45 -20.89
CA ALA A 344 -12.63 7.34 -20.67
C ALA A 344 -13.33 8.64 -21.07
N THR A 345 -14.59 8.53 -21.52
CA THR A 345 -15.43 9.69 -21.82
C THR A 345 -16.91 9.31 -21.83
N ASN A 346 -17.75 10.29 -21.51
CA ASN A 346 -19.21 10.25 -21.75
C ASN A 346 -19.59 10.86 -23.10
N SER A 347 -18.66 11.59 -23.75
CA SER A 347 -18.90 12.31 -25.01
C SER A 347 -18.82 11.37 -26.21
N ASN A 348 -19.60 11.67 -27.25
CA ASN A 348 -19.49 11.01 -28.55
C ASN A 348 -18.28 11.55 -29.32
N LEU A 349 -17.13 10.84 -29.21
CA LEU A 349 -15.89 11.24 -29.87
C LEU A 349 -15.98 11.26 -31.40
N GLU A 350 -16.80 10.42 -32.02
CA GLU A 350 -16.98 10.44 -33.49
C GLU A 350 -17.63 11.74 -33.95
N SER A 351 -18.63 12.20 -33.20
CA SER A 351 -19.25 13.51 -33.44
C SER A 351 -18.26 14.66 -33.16
N ALA A 352 -17.45 14.54 -32.09
CA ALA A 352 -16.42 15.52 -31.77
C ALA A 352 -15.35 15.62 -32.88
N VAL A 353 -14.97 14.49 -33.48
CA VAL A 353 -14.06 14.46 -34.65
C VAL A 353 -14.69 15.15 -35.86
N LYS A 354 -15.96 14.87 -36.18
CA LYS A 354 -16.69 15.55 -37.29
C LYS A 354 -16.76 17.06 -37.08
N ASN A 355 -16.95 17.48 -35.84
CA ASN A 355 -17.05 18.89 -35.46
C ASN A 355 -15.68 19.56 -35.24
N LYS A 356 -14.56 18.88 -35.52
CA LYS A 356 -13.18 19.35 -35.31
C LYS A 356 -12.85 19.74 -33.86
N LEU A 357 -13.58 19.21 -32.89
CA LEU A 357 -13.32 19.39 -31.47
C LEU A 357 -12.36 18.32 -30.93
N PHE A 358 -12.21 17.22 -31.65
CA PHE A 358 -11.26 16.15 -31.35
C PHE A 358 -10.51 15.74 -32.60
N ARG A 359 -9.22 15.45 -32.48
CA ARG A 359 -8.36 15.08 -33.62
C ARG A 359 -8.65 13.63 -34.03
N SER A 360 -8.82 13.40 -35.32
CA SER A 360 -9.07 12.05 -35.87
C SER A 360 -7.87 11.10 -35.67
N ASP A 361 -6.64 11.62 -35.80
CA ASP A 361 -5.42 10.84 -35.62
C ASP A 361 -5.26 10.34 -34.18
N LEU A 362 -5.58 11.17 -33.19
CA LEU A 362 -5.59 10.78 -31.77
C LEU A 362 -6.71 9.77 -31.48
N TYR A 363 -7.92 9.98 -32.04
CA TYR A 363 -9.03 9.04 -31.88
C TYR A 363 -8.66 7.62 -32.29
N TYR A 364 -8.09 7.43 -33.48
CA TYR A 364 -7.68 6.10 -33.95
C TYR A 364 -6.52 5.52 -33.14
N ARG A 365 -5.68 6.32 -32.53
CA ARG A 365 -4.57 5.87 -31.68
C ARG A 365 -5.03 5.44 -30.29
N LEU A 366 -6.09 6.04 -29.76
CA LEU A 366 -6.73 5.68 -28.49
C LEU A 366 -7.71 4.51 -28.63
N ASN A 367 -8.49 4.47 -29.71
CA ASN A 367 -9.53 3.49 -29.98
C ASN A 367 -8.97 2.20 -30.62
N VAL A 368 -7.98 1.59 -29.96
CA VAL A 368 -7.46 0.25 -30.35
C VAL A 368 -8.39 -0.85 -29.83
N LEU A 369 -8.74 -0.76 -28.55
CA LEU A 369 -9.79 -1.55 -27.92
C LEU A 369 -10.80 -0.58 -27.32
N SER A 370 -12.11 -0.89 -27.46
CA SER A 370 -13.13 -0.08 -26.82
C SER A 370 -14.11 -0.94 -26.02
N ILE A 371 -14.53 -0.41 -24.88
CA ILE A 371 -15.55 -1.00 -24.02
C ILE A 371 -16.63 0.05 -23.80
N LYS A 372 -17.89 -0.30 -24.10
CA LYS A 372 -19.03 0.55 -23.79
C LYS A 372 -19.70 0.03 -22.52
N LEU A 373 -19.67 0.84 -21.45
CA LEU A 373 -20.42 0.57 -20.22
C LEU A 373 -21.89 0.91 -20.43
N PRO A 374 -22.81 -0.03 -20.19
CA PRO A 374 -24.25 0.24 -20.30
C PRO A 374 -24.71 1.18 -19.18
N PRO A 375 -25.62 2.12 -19.46
CA PRO A 375 -26.27 2.89 -18.42
C PRO A 375 -27.13 1.98 -17.52
N LEU A 376 -27.44 2.43 -16.29
CA LEU A 376 -28.14 1.60 -15.31
C LEU A 376 -29.55 1.15 -15.82
N ARG A 377 -30.25 1.99 -16.56
CA ARG A 377 -31.55 1.68 -17.18
C ARG A 377 -31.51 0.51 -18.17
N GLU A 378 -30.36 0.15 -18.72
CA GLU A 378 -30.18 -1.01 -19.62
C GLU A 378 -29.78 -2.29 -18.87
N ARG A 379 -29.57 -2.19 -17.53
CA ARG A 379 -29.17 -3.32 -16.65
C ARG A 379 -29.94 -3.32 -15.33
N MET A 380 -31.22 -3.09 -15.37
CA MET A 380 -32.07 -3.02 -14.17
C MET A 380 -32.09 -4.33 -13.37
N GLU A 381 -31.72 -5.46 -13.97
CA GLU A 381 -31.49 -6.74 -13.30
C GLU A 381 -30.41 -6.65 -12.19
N ASP A 382 -29.45 -5.71 -12.31
CA ASP A 382 -28.39 -5.50 -11.34
C ASP A 382 -28.81 -4.58 -10.17
N LEU A 383 -29.96 -3.92 -10.28
CA LEU A 383 -30.44 -2.96 -9.27
C LEU A 383 -30.51 -3.55 -7.85
N PRO A 384 -31.07 -4.76 -7.62
CA PRO A 384 -31.13 -5.34 -6.27
C PRO A 384 -29.75 -5.60 -5.66
N LEU A 385 -28.78 -6.00 -6.49
CA LEU A 385 -27.39 -6.23 -6.06
C LEU A 385 -26.69 -4.92 -5.67
N LEU A 386 -26.87 -3.89 -6.49
CA LEU A 386 -26.32 -2.55 -6.22
C LEU A 386 -26.94 -1.93 -4.98
N LEU A 387 -28.26 -2.05 -4.79
CA LEU A 387 -28.96 -1.60 -3.59
C LEU A 387 -28.39 -2.27 -2.34
N LYS A 388 -28.32 -3.61 -2.34
CA LYS A 388 -27.75 -4.35 -1.22
C LYS A 388 -26.33 -3.90 -0.89
N TYR A 389 -25.53 -3.68 -1.90
CA TYR A 389 -24.15 -3.20 -1.73
C TYR A 389 -24.10 -1.81 -1.09
N PHE A 390 -24.90 -0.84 -1.57
CA PHE A 390 -24.88 0.51 -1.04
C PHE A 390 -25.51 0.60 0.35
N VAL A 391 -26.54 -0.20 0.63
CA VAL A 391 -27.08 -0.30 1.99
C VAL A 391 -26.00 -0.80 2.96
N ASN A 392 -25.24 -1.83 2.58
CA ASN A 392 -24.15 -2.34 3.43
C ASN A 392 -22.97 -1.37 3.54
N LEU A 393 -22.73 -0.56 2.52
CA LEU A 393 -21.66 0.43 2.50
C LEU A 393 -21.97 1.62 3.43
N HIS A 394 -23.20 2.11 3.42
CA HIS A 394 -23.65 3.32 4.12
C HIS A 394 -24.47 3.04 5.39
N GLY A 395 -24.97 1.83 5.58
CA GLY A 395 -25.84 1.41 6.67
C GLY A 395 -25.51 0.03 7.22
N SER A 396 -26.54 -0.78 7.45
CA SER A 396 -26.44 -2.17 7.92
C SER A 396 -27.42 -3.06 7.14
N ASP A 397 -27.24 -4.39 7.21
CA ASP A 397 -28.17 -5.36 6.57
C ASP A 397 -29.62 -5.20 7.06
N GLN A 398 -29.85 -4.71 8.28
CA GLN A 398 -31.20 -4.44 8.82
C GLN A 398 -31.90 -3.29 8.08
N ASP A 399 -31.15 -2.35 7.53
CA ASP A 399 -31.68 -1.18 6.81
C ASP A 399 -32.28 -1.57 5.43
N LEU A 400 -32.06 -2.81 4.95
CA LEU A 400 -32.74 -3.33 3.77
C LEU A 400 -34.26 -3.39 3.94
N SER A 401 -34.76 -3.51 5.16
CA SER A 401 -36.21 -3.49 5.46
C SER A 401 -36.86 -2.14 5.17
N LEU A 402 -36.08 -1.06 5.06
CA LEU A 402 -36.56 0.27 4.69
C LEU A 402 -37.00 0.35 3.22
N PHE A 403 -36.48 -0.55 2.36
CA PHE A 403 -36.83 -0.62 0.95
C PHE A 403 -38.11 -1.46 0.75
N THR A 404 -39.23 -0.89 1.17
CA THR A 404 -40.55 -1.51 1.01
C THR A 404 -40.85 -1.78 -0.48
N PRO A 405 -41.81 -2.67 -0.81
CA PRO A 405 -42.21 -2.91 -2.20
C PRO A 405 -42.64 -1.65 -2.97
N GLU A 406 -43.19 -0.68 -2.27
CA GLU A 406 -43.59 0.62 -2.85
C GLU A 406 -42.37 1.46 -3.24
N ILE A 407 -41.34 1.51 -2.36
CA ILE A 407 -40.08 2.22 -2.62
C ILE A 407 -39.33 1.49 -3.77
N MET A 408 -39.27 0.15 -3.72
CA MET A 408 -38.65 -0.64 -4.78
C MET A 408 -39.28 -0.41 -6.16
N SER A 409 -40.62 -0.37 -6.24
CA SER A 409 -41.31 -0.09 -7.50
C SER A 409 -40.94 1.28 -8.10
N ARG A 410 -40.67 2.31 -7.25
CA ARG A 410 -40.20 3.62 -7.72
C ARG A 410 -38.77 3.56 -8.20
N PHE A 411 -37.90 2.83 -7.51
CA PHE A 411 -36.50 2.64 -7.91
C PHE A 411 -36.45 1.90 -9.27
N GLU A 412 -37.33 0.95 -9.53
CA GLU A 412 -37.42 0.21 -10.81
C GLU A 412 -37.94 1.06 -11.97
N GLN A 413 -38.83 2.02 -11.69
CA GLN A 413 -39.42 2.88 -12.72
C GLN A 413 -38.55 4.12 -13.06
N TYR A 414 -37.52 4.41 -12.26
CA TYR A 414 -36.72 5.59 -12.45
C TYR A 414 -35.63 5.39 -13.52
N SER A 415 -35.37 6.41 -14.33
CA SER A 415 -34.49 6.32 -15.50
C SER A 415 -32.99 6.45 -15.20
N TYR A 416 -32.60 6.89 -13.99
CA TYR A 416 -31.22 7.07 -13.53
C TYR A 416 -30.32 7.87 -14.49
N PRO A 417 -30.60 9.16 -14.75
CA PRO A 417 -29.74 9.99 -15.59
C PRO A 417 -28.30 10.10 -15.04
N GLY A 418 -28.10 10.04 -13.72
CA GLY A 418 -26.80 9.99 -13.05
C GLY A 418 -26.30 8.57 -12.77
N ASN A 419 -26.97 7.54 -13.31
CA ASN A 419 -26.58 6.13 -13.23
C ASN A 419 -26.32 5.61 -11.79
N VAL A 420 -25.26 4.84 -11.59
CA VAL A 420 -24.92 4.20 -10.30
C VAL A 420 -24.58 5.23 -9.23
N ARG A 421 -23.98 6.37 -9.60
CA ARG A 421 -23.68 7.47 -8.64
C ARG A 421 -24.97 8.10 -8.10
N GLU A 422 -25.97 8.25 -8.93
CA GLU A 422 -27.28 8.75 -8.50
C GLU A 422 -28.01 7.73 -7.61
N LEU A 423 -27.98 6.44 -7.98
CA LEU A 423 -28.52 5.37 -7.15
C LEU A 423 -27.87 5.36 -5.75
N GLU A 424 -26.53 5.48 -5.67
CA GLU A 424 -25.80 5.56 -4.38
C GLU A 424 -26.32 6.73 -3.53
N ASN A 425 -26.47 7.92 -4.14
CA ASN A 425 -26.99 9.10 -3.45
C ASN A 425 -28.46 8.91 -3.02
N MET A 426 -29.29 8.24 -3.83
CA MET A 426 -30.68 7.94 -3.47
C MET A 426 -30.74 7.00 -2.27
N VAL A 427 -29.94 5.94 -2.26
CA VAL A 427 -29.83 5.01 -1.12
C VAL A 427 -29.37 5.75 0.14
N GLU A 428 -28.35 6.59 0.05
CA GLU A 428 -27.88 7.39 1.18
C GLU A 428 -28.98 8.31 1.73
N ARG A 429 -29.78 8.93 0.86
CA ARG A 429 -30.92 9.75 1.27
C ARG A 429 -32.00 8.94 2.00
N VAL A 430 -32.36 7.77 1.50
CA VAL A 430 -33.33 6.88 2.16
C VAL A 430 -32.84 6.50 3.56
N LEU A 431 -31.57 6.16 3.69
CA LEU A 431 -30.97 5.81 4.99
C LEU A 431 -30.93 6.99 5.97
N ILE A 432 -30.70 8.21 5.47
CA ILE A 432 -30.73 9.43 6.30
C ILE A 432 -32.16 9.76 6.73
N ALA A 433 -33.14 9.62 5.84
CA ALA A 433 -34.54 9.89 6.14
C ALA A 433 -35.15 8.92 7.16
N ALA A 434 -34.66 7.70 7.20
CA ALA A 434 -35.11 6.71 8.19
C ALA A 434 -34.69 7.08 9.63
N ASP A 435 -33.64 7.88 9.79
CA ASP A 435 -33.19 8.38 11.10
C ASP A 435 -33.98 9.63 11.58
N ASP A 436 -34.75 10.27 10.68
CA ASP A 436 -35.49 11.51 11.00
C ASP A 436 -36.99 11.34 10.66
N ALA A 437 -37.81 11.13 11.68
CA ALA A 437 -39.26 10.90 11.53
C ALA A 437 -40.05 12.10 10.91
N ALA A 438 -39.41 13.24 10.71
CA ALA A 438 -39.97 14.41 10.05
C ALA A 438 -39.80 14.44 8.54
N LEU A 439 -38.94 13.56 7.97
CA LEU A 439 -38.66 13.53 6.54
C LEU A 439 -39.40 12.34 5.89
N SER A 440 -40.29 12.66 4.95
CA SER A 440 -40.94 11.63 4.12
C SER A 440 -39.97 11.12 3.05
N VAL A 441 -39.68 9.81 3.07
CA VAL A 441 -38.90 9.14 2.01
C VAL A 441 -39.48 9.44 0.61
N HIS A 442 -40.79 9.67 0.52
CA HIS A 442 -41.51 10.02 -0.71
C HIS A 442 -41.09 11.37 -1.32
N GLU A 443 -40.77 12.36 -0.48
CA GLU A 443 -40.34 13.71 -0.92
C GLU A 443 -38.90 13.71 -1.41
N LEU A 444 -38.04 12.83 -0.85
CA LEU A 444 -36.62 12.76 -1.16
C LEU A 444 -36.30 12.03 -2.47
N ILE A 445 -37.14 11.09 -2.89
CA ILE A 445 -36.97 10.33 -4.14
C ILE A 445 -37.46 11.13 -5.35
N GLY A 446 -38.42 12.07 -5.17
CA GLY A 446 -39.08 12.80 -6.26
C GLY A 446 -38.51 14.16 -6.67
N THR A 447 -37.52 14.71 -5.97
CA THR A 447 -37.18 16.14 -6.10
C THR A 447 -36.09 16.49 -7.13
N ASN A 448 -35.58 15.56 -7.93
CA ASN A 448 -34.50 15.85 -8.89
C ASN A 448 -34.67 15.16 -10.26
N SER A 449 -35.84 15.17 -10.89
CA SER A 449 -35.88 14.93 -12.32
C SER A 449 -35.53 16.27 -13.05
N PRO A 450 -34.53 16.30 -13.94
CA PRO A 450 -34.19 17.51 -14.69
C PRO A 450 -35.37 18.06 -15.53
N GLU A 451 -36.36 17.22 -15.85
CA GLU A 451 -37.53 17.61 -16.62
C GLU A 451 -38.56 18.43 -15.82
N GLU A 452 -38.60 18.33 -14.45
CA GLU A 452 -39.50 19.15 -13.64
C GLU A 452 -38.91 20.52 -13.25
N SER A 453 -37.59 20.73 -13.39
CA SER A 453 -36.97 22.02 -13.10
C SER A 453 -37.19 23.05 -14.22
N GLU A 454 -37.47 22.64 -15.45
CA GLU A 454 -37.82 23.56 -16.55
C GLU A 454 -39.29 24.06 -16.48
N TYR A 455 -40.19 23.34 -15.79
CA TYR A 455 -41.58 23.75 -15.66
C TYR A 455 -41.89 24.71 -14.52
N ARG A 456 -40.97 24.94 -13.56
CA ARG A 456 -41.18 25.90 -12.46
C ARG A 456 -40.60 27.28 -12.70
N LEU A 457 -40.00 27.55 -13.86
CA LEU A 457 -39.48 28.86 -14.25
C LEU A 457 -40.38 29.62 -15.23
N SER A 458 -41.63 29.12 -15.47
CA SER A 458 -42.60 29.80 -16.31
C SER A 458 -43.88 30.18 -15.55
N ASP A 459 -43.77 31.07 -14.59
CA ASP A 459 -44.89 31.92 -14.21
C ASP A 459 -44.57 33.36 -14.56
N PRO A 460 -45.47 34.01 -15.31
CA PRO A 460 -45.18 35.30 -15.91
C PRO A 460 -45.65 36.45 -15.02
N VAL A 461 -45.04 37.59 -15.28
CA VAL A 461 -45.50 38.93 -14.87
C VAL A 461 -44.77 39.53 -13.63
N LEU A 462 -43.76 40.31 -13.94
CA LEU A 462 -43.80 41.71 -13.56
C LEU A 462 -42.93 42.51 -14.52
N LYS A 463 -43.62 43.49 -15.14
CA LYS A 463 -43.16 44.42 -16.15
C LYS A 463 -41.96 45.25 -15.69
N GLU A 464 -41.09 45.53 -16.67
CA GLU A 464 -40.14 46.60 -16.69
C GLU A 464 -40.73 47.93 -16.24
N THR A 465 -40.06 48.62 -15.30
CA THR A 465 -39.98 50.07 -15.34
C THR A 465 -38.55 50.47 -15.06
N ALA A 466 -37.97 51.05 -16.08
CA ALA A 466 -36.69 51.76 -16.04
C ALA A 466 -36.83 52.97 -15.13
N PHE A 467 -35.87 53.17 -14.22
CA PHE A 467 -35.53 54.49 -13.73
C PHE A 467 -34.05 54.62 -13.44
N SER A 468 -33.52 55.66 -14.00
CA SER A 468 -32.18 56.20 -13.96
C SER A 468 -31.71 56.56 -12.55
N ALA A 469 -30.38 56.47 -12.36
CA ALA A 469 -29.69 57.02 -11.19
C ALA A 469 -29.89 58.54 -11.00
N PRO A 470 -29.74 59.04 -9.77
CA PRO A 470 -28.50 59.77 -9.48
C PRO A 470 -27.92 59.54 -8.08
N ASP A 471 -26.65 59.90 -7.96
CA ASP A 471 -25.82 60.08 -6.78
C ASP A 471 -26.55 60.76 -5.60
N GLU A 472 -26.26 60.28 -4.38
CA GLU A 472 -25.81 61.13 -3.29
C GLU A 472 -25.47 60.34 -2.02
N ARG A 473 -24.43 60.81 -1.36
CA ARG A 473 -23.86 60.37 -0.09
C ARG A 473 -24.84 60.61 1.06
N LEU A 474 -24.81 59.77 2.10
CA LEU A 474 -24.63 60.21 3.50
C LEU A 474 -24.85 59.04 4.52
N ASP A 475 -23.86 58.96 5.38
CA ASP A 475 -23.89 58.63 6.82
C ASP A 475 -24.20 57.23 7.38
N ALA A 476 -23.23 56.84 8.19
CA ALA A 476 -23.07 55.65 8.96
C ALA A 476 -24.05 55.53 10.15
N ALA A 477 -24.54 54.32 10.37
CA ALA A 477 -24.90 53.82 11.73
C ALA A 477 -24.63 52.31 11.81
N PRO A 478 -24.21 51.76 12.96
CA PRO A 478 -23.54 50.47 13.05
C PRO A 478 -24.54 49.32 13.10
N LEU A 479 -24.37 48.36 12.20
CA LEU A 479 -25.08 47.08 12.21
C LEU A 479 -24.30 46.02 13.00
N VAL A 480 -24.95 45.47 13.99
CA VAL A 480 -24.56 44.29 14.80
C VAL A 480 -24.28 43.10 13.88
N PRO A 481 -23.17 42.37 14.04
CA PRO A 481 -22.87 41.24 13.15
C PRO A 481 -23.68 40.02 13.54
N ARG A 482 -24.43 39.48 12.57
CA ARG A 482 -24.93 38.10 12.62
C ARG A 482 -23.76 37.12 12.41
N PRO A 483 -23.73 35.97 13.09
CA PRO A 483 -22.61 35.02 12.96
C PRO A 483 -22.60 34.37 11.58
N SER A 484 -21.54 34.61 10.85
CA SER A 484 -21.21 33.94 9.56
C SER A 484 -20.84 32.48 9.83
N THR A 485 -21.57 31.57 9.21
CA THR A 485 -21.17 30.16 9.08
C THR A 485 -19.95 30.05 8.15
N VAL A 486 -18.77 29.98 8.76
CA VAL A 486 -17.52 29.65 8.07
C VAL A 486 -17.49 28.13 7.83
N PRO A 487 -17.14 27.62 6.62
CA PRO A 487 -17.01 26.19 6.39
C PRO A 487 -15.92 25.60 7.28
N ASN A 488 -16.27 24.61 8.09
CA ASN A 488 -15.34 23.90 8.95
C ASN A 488 -14.30 23.15 8.09
N SER A 489 -13.02 23.50 8.22
CA SER A 489 -11.96 22.68 7.64
C SER A 489 -11.91 21.32 8.37
N PRO A 490 -11.59 20.20 7.68
CA PRO A 490 -11.54 18.87 8.28
C PRO A 490 -10.68 18.76 9.55
N ALA A 491 -9.63 19.56 9.64
CA ALA A 491 -8.75 19.63 10.82
C ALA A 491 -9.42 20.25 12.06
N LYS A 492 -10.26 21.28 11.88
CA LYS A 492 -11.01 21.92 12.97
C LYS A 492 -12.13 21.01 13.47
N GLU A 493 -12.78 20.28 12.59
CA GLU A 493 -13.82 19.31 12.94
C GLU A 493 -13.24 18.14 13.74
N TYR A 494 -12.12 17.57 13.31
CA TYR A 494 -11.40 16.53 14.04
C TYR A 494 -11.05 16.94 15.47
N SER A 495 -10.44 18.12 15.64
CA SER A 495 -10.07 18.65 16.95
C SER A 495 -11.30 18.84 17.86
N ARG A 496 -12.42 19.33 17.32
CA ARG A 496 -13.67 19.53 18.06
C ARG A 496 -14.27 18.21 18.55
N ILE A 497 -14.31 17.18 17.70
CA ILE A 497 -14.77 15.83 18.06
C ILE A 497 -13.89 15.22 19.16
N LEU A 498 -12.59 15.35 19.03
CA LEU A 498 -11.61 14.80 19.97
C LEU A 498 -11.71 15.44 21.35
N THR A 499 -11.90 16.76 21.41
CA THR A 499 -12.08 17.49 22.66
C THR A 499 -13.37 17.07 23.37
N VAL A 500 -14.50 17.02 22.67
CA VAL A 500 -15.77 16.63 23.26
C VAL A 500 -15.80 15.17 23.70
N LEU A 501 -15.21 14.25 22.95
CA LEU A 501 -15.10 12.84 23.38
C LEU A 501 -14.23 12.67 24.63
N ARG A 502 -13.19 13.49 24.82
CA ARG A 502 -12.39 13.52 26.05
C ARG A 502 -13.19 14.02 27.24
N GLU A 503 -13.87 15.14 27.07
CA GLU A 503 -14.67 15.77 28.15
C GLU A 503 -15.82 14.87 28.58
N GLU A 504 -16.48 14.18 27.65
CA GLU A 504 -17.59 13.25 27.90
C GLU A 504 -17.11 11.79 28.17
N LYS A 505 -15.80 11.57 28.39
CA LYS A 505 -15.20 10.26 28.73
C LYS A 505 -15.65 9.13 27.78
N GLY A 506 -15.78 9.43 26.49
CA GLY A 506 -16.22 8.48 25.49
C GLY A 506 -17.71 8.12 25.54
N HIS A 507 -18.56 8.87 26.25
CA HIS A 507 -19.99 8.65 26.30
C HIS A 507 -20.66 9.24 25.06
N ILE A 508 -21.00 8.38 24.09
CA ILE A 508 -21.48 8.78 22.76
C ILE A 508 -22.78 9.58 22.77
N PRO A 509 -23.81 9.23 23.58
CA PRO A 509 -25.05 9.99 23.58
C PRO A 509 -24.87 11.48 23.94
N THR A 510 -24.16 11.79 25.01
CA THR A 510 -23.89 13.15 25.47
C THR A 510 -22.92 13.90 24.54
N ALA A 511 -21.92 13.20 24.01
CA ALA A 511 -21.00 13.78 23.03
C ALA A 511 -21.71 14.14 21.72
N ALA A 512 -22.63 13.31 21.24
CA ALA A 512 -23.42 13.58 20.03
C ALA A 512 -24.33 14.80 20.21
N GLU A 513 -25.03 14.91 21.36
CA GLU A 513 -25.89 16.03 21.71
C GLU A 513 -25.09 17.34 21.76
N ARG A 514 -23.93 17.33 22.41
CA ARG A 514 -23.07 18.51 22.56
C ARG A 514 -22.42 18.95 21.24
N LEU A 515 -22.16 18.01 20.34
CA LEU A 515 -21.68 18.28 18.98
C LEU A 515 -22.79 18.66 18.01
N GLN A 516 -24.06 18.61 18.45
CA GLN A 516 -25.26 18.85 17.63
C GLN A 516 -25.29 17.94 16.39
N MET A 517 -24.97 16.66 16.57
CA MET A 517 -25.04 15.66 15.51
C MET A 517 -25.66 14.37 16.00
N SER A 518 -26.21 13.55 15.08
CA SER A 518 -26.76 12.26 15.44
C SER A 518 -25.68 11.30 15.98
N LYS A 519 -26.06 10.37 16.86
CA LYS A 519 -25.14 9.32 17.37
C LYS A 519 -24.47 8.58 16.23
N ARG A 520 -25.21 8.28 15.17
CA ARG A 520 -24.74 7.58 13.96
C ARG A 520 -23.69 8.42 13.22
N THR A 521 -23.93 9.72 13.06
CA THR A 521 -22.96 10.64 12.46
C THR A 521 -21.67 10.70 13.27
N LEU A 522 -21.77 10.71 14.60
CA LEU A 522 -20.60 10.69 15.47
C LEU A 522 -19.81 9.36 15.35
N TYR A 523 -20.49 8.21 15.34
CA TYR A 523 -19.84 6.91 15.11
C TYR A 523 -19.13 6.85 13.76
N ARG A 524 -19.75 7.34 12.67
CA ARG A 524 -19.13 7.39 11.34
C ARG A 524 -17.88 8.26 11.34
N LYS A 525 -17.90 9.39 12.03
CA LYS A 525 -16.73 10.28 12.16
C LYS A 525 -15.64 9.69 13.03
N ILE A 526 -15.98 9.00 14.11
CA ILE A 526 -15.04 8.24 14.96
C ILE A 526 -14.32 7.18 14.12
N LYS A 527 -15.07 6.41 13.30
CA LYS A 527 -14.51 5.42 12.38
C LYS A 527 -13.66 6.07 11.27
N LYS A 528 -14.14 7.18 10.68
CA LYS A 528 -13.44 7.94 9.64
C LYS A 528 -12.09 8.48 10.13
N TYR A 529 -12.03 8.93 11.37
CA TYR A 529 -10.84 9.50 11.98
C TYR A 529 -10.02 8.49 12.79
N ASN A 530 -10.41 7.22 12.75
CA ASN A 530 -9.75 6.09 13.43
C ASN A 530 -9.52 6.35 14.94
N LEU A 531 -10.54 6.87 15.63
CA LEU A 531 -10.48 7.20 17.06
C LEU A 531 -10.85 5.97 17.89
N ASP A 532 -9.98 5.60 18.83
CA ASP A 532 -10.21 4.50 19.76
C ASP A 532 -11.05 4.99 20.96
N LEU A 533 -12.30 4.54 21.05
CA LEU A 533 -13.23 4.90 22.11
C LEU A 533 -12.81 4.40 23.50
N ASP A 534 -12.12 3.26 23.57
CA ASP A 534 -11.70 2.70 24.84
C ASP A 534 -10.55 3.50 25.47
N SER A 535 -9.80 4.24 24.65
CA SER A 535 -8.78 5.17 25.14
C SER A 535 -9.37 6.35 25.93
N PHE A 536 -10.61 6.76 25.64
CA PHE A 536 -11.31 7.86 26.33
C PHE A 536 -12.08 7.42 27.59
N ARG A 537 -12.33 6.12 27.76
CA ARG A 537 -13.02 5.56 28.94
C ARG A 537 -12.10 5.29 30.13
N LYS A 538 -10.79 5.31 29.90
CA LYS A 538 -9.76 5.01 30.91
C LYS A 538 -9.28 6.23 31.73
N TRP A 539 -9.94 7.38 31.59
CA TRP A 539 -9.63 8.59 32.37
C TRP A 539 -10.76 8.97 33.29
#